data_f30a3a49c17ef7758bf839ce975fe33e
#
_entry.id   f30a3a49c17ef7758bf839ce975fe33e
#
_cell.length_a   1.000
_cell.length_b   1.000
_cell.length_c   1.000
_cell.angle_alpha   90.00
_cell.angle_beta   90.00
_cell.angle_gamma   90.00
#
_symmetry.space_group_name_H-M   'P 1'
#
loop_
_entity.id
_entity.type
_entity.pdbx_description
1 polymer ?
#
loop_
_entity_poly.entity_id
_entity_poly.type
_entity_poly.pdbx_seq_one_letter_code
_entity_poly.pdbx_strand_id
1 'polypeptide(L)'
;LGATEFRKIFKIITAGLLVVMLFSCTNSITDVKEVTQADTLESVSAKNVVFIRSDSGNVKIRLTAPVMKRFEGKNMYTEFPVGFEAFFYDSVNKPTSRIRANYGISYDNTKLMIARNDVEVENFNSLEKMNTESLYWNQKKKTIFTSAFVKITSPDKVIFGDSLTASESFDRRTIHNIRATIELEEEGI
;
A
#
# COMPACT_ATOMS: atom_id res chain seq x y z
N LEU A 1 73.28 26.24 2.62
CA LEU A 1 71.90 26.70 2.74
C LEU A 1 71.61 26.88 4.23
N GLY A 2 71.47 28.17 4.64
CA GLY A 2 71.36 28.56 6.06
C GLY A 2 70.01 28.19 6.64
N ALA A 3 69.94 27.95 7.95
CA ALA A 3 68.72 27.59 8.70
C ALA A 3 67.56 28.57 8.51
N THR A 4 67.85 29.81 8.10
CA THR A 4 66.84 30.87 7.80
C THR A 4 66.08 30.62 6.51
N GLU A 5 66.71 30.06 5.47
CA GLU A 5 66.06 29.73 4.21
C GLU A 5 65.17 28.49 4.36
N PHE A 6 65.60 27.51 5.13
CA PHE A 6 64.83 26.30 5.39
C PHE A 6 63.53 26.68 6.15
N ARG A 7 63.59 27.60 7.11
CA ARG A 7 62.42 28.09 7.86
C ARG A 7 61.43 28.86 6.98
N LYS A 8 61.92 29.61 5.97
CA LYS A 8 61.06 30.33 5.00
C LYS A 8 60.32 29.35 4.12
N ILE A 9 61.06 28.35 3.55
CA ILE A 9 60.46 27.33 2.70
C ILE A 9 59.43 26.51 3.44
N PHE A 10 59.68 26.12 4.70
CA PHE A 10 58.74 25.37 5.54
C PHE A 10 57.45 26.17 5.81
N LYS A 11 57.54 27.48 6.08
CA LYS A 11 56.39 28.37 6.26
C LYS A 11 55.55 28.49 4.99
N ILE A 12 56.18 28.57 3.83
CA ILE A 12 55.48 28.68 2.54
C ILE A 12 54.71 27.37 2.24
N ILE A 13 55.32 26.21 2.51
CA ILE A 13 54.70 24.89 2.32
C ILE A 13 53.52 24.72 3.29
N THR A 14 53.69 25.13 4.58
CA THR A 14 52.62 25.03 5.56
C THR A 14 51.45 25.97 5.22
N ALA A 15 51.73 27.19 4.77
CA ALA A 15 50.69 28.12 4.33
C ALA A 15 49.95 27.64 3.08
N GLY A 16 50.68 27.03 2.11
CA GLY A 16 50.09 26.42 0.92
C GLY A 16 49.19 25.24 1.23
N LEU A 17 49.62 24.38 2.18
CA LEU A 17 48.81 23.24 2.63
C LEU A 17 47.51 23.69 3.35
N LEU A 18 47.59 24.79 4.10
CA LEU A 18 46.41 25.36 4.81
C LEU A 18 45.36 25.93 3.84
N VAL A 19 45.81 26.53 2.72
CA VAL A 19 44.91 27.08 1.69
C VAL A 19 44.20 25.96 0.91
N VAL A 20 44.86 24.82 0.66
CA VAL A 20 44.22 23.68 -0.02
C VAL A 20 43.08 23.07 0.81
N MET A 21 43.18 23.09 2.14
CA MET A 21 42.12 22.60 3.03
C MET A 21 40.83 23.44 3.00
N LEU A 22 40.90 24.69 2.51
CA LEU A 22 39.71 25.59 2.47
C LEU A 22 38.86 25.37 1.22
N PHE A 23 39.30 24.58 0.24
CA PHE A 23 38.55 24.26 -0.98
C PHE A 23 37.89 22.87 -0.98
N SER A 24 37.97 22.14 0.14
CA SER A 24 37.35 20.83 0.27
C SER A 24 35.97 20.98 0.91
N CYS A 25 34.96 20.70 0.12
CA CYS A 25 33.50 20.62 0.36
C CYS A 25 32.71 21.84 -0.11
N THR A 26 32.45 21.90 -1.40
CA THR A 26 31.21 22.49 -1.89
C THR A 26 30.29 21.35 -2.32
N ASN A 27 29.51 20.79 -1.38
CA ASN A 27 28.27 20.11 -1.72
C ASN A 27 27.33 21.18 -2.28
N SER A 28 26.90 21.01 -3.54
CA SER A 28 25.98 21.98 -4.13
C SER A 28 24.63 21.91 -3.37
N ILE A 29 24.20 23.02 -2.82
CA ILE A 29 22.90 23.20 -2.18
C ILE A 29 21.75 22.88 -3.15
N THR A 30 22.02 22.87 -4.46
CA THR A 30 21.10 22.53 -5.53
C THR A 30 20.71 21.06 -5.49
N ASP A 31 21.67 20.13 -5.29
CA ASP A 31 21.42 18.70 -5.24
C ASP A 31 20.59 18.32 -3.99
N VAL A 32 20.80 19.03 -2.88
CA VAL A 32 19.99 18.87 -1.65
C VAL A 32 18.57 19.40 -1.84
N LYS A 33 18.37 20.47 -2.64
CA LYS A 33 17.04 21.02 -2.91
C LYS A 33 16.21 20.16 -3.85
N GLU A 34 16.80 19.49 -4.84
CA GLU A 34 16.07 18.56 -5.70
C GLU A 34 15.55 17.35 -4.92
N VAL A 35 16.33 16.80 -4.00
CA VAL A 35 15.91 15.69 -3.14
C VAL A 35 14.83 16.11 -2.12
N THR A 36 14.86 17.39 -1.65
CA THR A 36 13.90 17.90 -0.66
C THR A 36 12.61 18.47 -1.29
N GLN A 37 12.56 18.69 -2.60
CA GLN A 37 11.35 19.19 -3.30
C GLN A 37 10.43 18.06 -3.80
N ALA A 38 10.83 16.81 -3.72
CA ALA A 38 9.90 15.70 -3.95
C ALA A 38 8.89 15.65 -2.80
N ASP A 39 7.63 15.95 -3.09
CA ASP A 39 6.53 15.94 -2.12
C ASP A 39 6.35 14.55 -1.45
N THR A 40 6.93 13.49 -2.03
CA THR A 40 6.97 12.13 -1.52
C THR A 40 8.22 11.40 -2.04
N LEU A 41 8.98 10.81 -1.11
CA LEU A 41 10.17 9.99 -1.42
C LEU A 41 9.88 8.52 -1.08
N GLU A 42 10.30 7.61 -1.97
CA GLU A 42 10.32 6.18 -1.65
C GLU A 42 11.33 5.96 -0.51
N SER A 43 10.82 5.70 0.70
CA SER A 43 11.65 5.53 1.90
C SER A 43 11.98 4.08 2.19
N VAL A 44 11.08 3.15 1.81
CA VAL A 44 11.25 1.71 2.02
C VAL A 44 10.72 0.95 0.82
N SER A 45 11.51 0.00 0.33
CA SER A 45 11.07 -1.04 -0.60
C SER A 45 11.33 -2.41 0.02
N ALA A 46 10.33 -3.29 -0.01
CA ALA A 46 10.43 -4.64 0.54
C ALA A 46 9.78 -5.66 -0.39
N LYS A 47 10.34 -6.88 -0.40
CA LYS A 47 9.81 -8.02 -1.17
C LYS A 47 9.27 -9.10 -0.24
N ASN A 48 8.26 -9.84 -0.72
CA ASN A 48 7.63 -10.97 0.00
C ASN A 48 7.15 -10.54 1.41
N VAL A 49 6.39 -9.44 1.45
CA VAL A 49 5.95 -8.83 2.70
C VAL A 49 4.80 -9.60 3.30
N VAL A 50 4.84 -9.79 4.61
CA VAL A 50 3.73 -10.26 5.42
C VAL A 50 3.44 -9.20 6.48
N PHE A 51 2.27 -8.60 6.42
CA PHE A 51 1.79 -7.64 7.40
C PHE A 51 0.67 -8.29 8.22
N ILE A 52 0.78 -8.25 9.55
CA ILE A 52 -0.23 -8.79 10.46
C ILE A 52 -0.69 -7.68 11.40
N ARG A 53 -2.00 -7.43 11.42
CA ARG A 53 -2.65 -6.58 12.41
C ARG A 53 -3.40 -7.45 13.40
N SER A 54 -3.04 -7.34 14.67
CA SER A 54 -3.73 -8.01 15.77
C SER A 54 -4.37 -6.99 16.71
N ASP A 55 -5.41 -7.40 17.40
CA ASP A 55 -6.07 -6.66 18.45
C ASP A 55 -6.38 -7.61 19.61
N SER A 56 -5.93 -7.22 20.83
CA SER A 56 -6.13 -8.02 22.06
C SER A 56 -5.65 -9.48 21.91
N GLY A 57 -4.51 -9.69 21.23
CA GLY A 57 -3.91 -11.01 21.00
C GLY A 57 -4.51 -11.81 19.82
N ASN A 58 -5.60 -11.35 19.23
CA ASN A 58 -6.23 -12.02 18.09
C ASN A 58 -5.82 -11.37 16.77
N VAL A 59 -5.44 -12.18 15.79
CA VAL A 59 -5.19 -11.69 14.43
C VAL A 59 -6.51 -11.16 13.84
N LYS A 60 -6.48 -9.96 13.29
CA LYS A 60 -7.62 -9.34 12.60
C LYS A 60 -7.44 -9.32 11.09
N ILE A 61 -6.22 -9.05 10.65
CA ILE A 61 -5.89 -8.98 9.24
C ILE A 61 -4.48 -9.55 9.05
N ARG A 62 -4.33 -10.36 8.00
CA ARG A 62 -3.03 -10.76 7.45
C ARG A 62 -2.98 -10.37 5.98
N LEU A 63 -2.07 -9.47 5.62
CA LEU A 63 -1.84 -9.04 4.25
C LEU A 63 -0.49 -9.58 3.77
N THR A 64 -0.47 -10.13 2.58
CA THR A 64 0.74 -10.58 1.88
C THR A 64 0.87 -9.84 0.56
N ALA A 65 2.09 -9.46 0.19
CA ALA A 65 2.37 -8.82 -1.08
C ALA A 65 3.76 -9.19 -1.59
N PRO A 66 3.92 -9.45 -2.93
CA PRO A 66 5.22 -9.71 -3.52
C PRO A 66 6.18 -8.54 -3.40
N VAL A 67 5.67 -7.32 -3.54
CA VAL A 67 6.43 -6.06 -3.45
C VAL A 67 5.60 -5.04 -2.68
N MET A 68 6.26 -4.34 -1.76
CA MET A 68 5.72 -3.19 -1.06
C MET A 68 6.69 -2.01 -1.22
N LYS A 69 6.15 -0.83 -1.48
CA LYS A 69 6.86 0.44 -1.51
C LYS A 69 6.19 1.41 -0.56
N ARG A 70 6.96 1.99 0.36
CA ARG A 70 6.47 3.02 1.26
C ARG A 70 7.03 4.37 0.86
N PHE A 71 6.15 5.34 0.79
CA PHE A 71 6.46 6.72 0.46
C PHE A 71 6.19 7.61 1.66
N GLU A 72 7.18 8.38 2.06
CA GLU A 72 7.10 9.36 3.15
C GLU A 72 7.11 10.78 2.61
N GLY A 73 6.57 11.73 3.39
CA GLY A 73 6.43 13.13 3.01
C GLY A 73 5.07 13.67 3.44
N LYS A 74 4.60 14.71 2.76
CA LYS A 74 3.31 15.35 3.08
C LYS A 74 2.11 14.40 2.94
N ASN A 75 2.15 13.50 1.96
CA ASN A 75 1.14 12.48 1.71
C ASN A 75 1.76 11.09 1.83
N MET A 76 1.84 10.57 3.05
CA MET A 76 2.37 9.23 3.30
C MET A 76 1.43 8.15 2.78
N TYR A 77 1.97 7.22 2.00
CA TYR A 77 1.23 6.07 1.49
C TYR A 77 2.12 4.83 1.32
N THR A 78 1.48 3.68 1.30
CA THR A 78 2.10 2.40 0.98
C THR A 78 1.47 1.87 -0.29
N GLU A 79 2.30 1.47 -1.25
CA GLU A 79 1.90 0.93 -2.54
C GLU A 79 2.27 -0.56 -2.64
N PHE A 80 1.40 -1.33 -3.29
CA PHE A 80 1.58 -2.73 -3.64
C PHE A 80 1.49 -2.86 -5.16
N PRO A 81 2.58 -2.55 -5.90
CA PRO A 81 2.55 -2.39 -7.36
C PRO A 81 2.33 -3.69 -8.13
N VAL A 82 2.55 -4.85 -7.49
CA VAL A 82 2.39 -6.20 -8.09
C VAL A 82 1.24 -6.95 -7.41
N GLY A 83 0.34 -6.20 -6.76
CA GLY A 83 -0.82 -6.74 -6.07
C GLY A 83 -0.57 -7.15 -4.63
N PHE A 84 -1.66 -7.59 -4.01
CA PHE A 84 -1.69 -8.05 -2.63
C PHE A 84 -2.84 -9.04 -2.41
N GLU A 85 -2.77 -9.77 -1.31
CA GLU A 85 -3.84 -10.59 -0.78
C GLU A 85 -4.00 -10.32 0.72
N ALA A 86 -5.22 -10.07 1.18
CA ALA A 86 -5.53 -9.78 2.57
C ALA A 86 -6.63 -10.71 3.07
N PHE A 87 -6.35 -11.42 4.16
CA PHE A 87 -7.32 -12.25 4.90
C PHE A 87 -7.80 -11.52 6.14
N PHE A 88 -9.09 -11.59 6.39
CA PHE A 88 -9.74 -11.07 7.59
C PHE A 88 -10.14 -12.25 8.48
N TYR A 89 -10.01 -12.06 9.79
CA TYR A 89 -10.22 -13.11 10.79
C TYR A 89 -11.24 -12.69 11.83
N ASP A 90 -11.99 -13.66 12.33
CA ASP A 90 -12.88 -13.50 13.48
C ASP A 90 -12.13 -13.51 14.82
N SER A 91 -12.88 -13.58 15.93
CA SER A 91 -12.33 -13.60 17.29
C SER A 91 -11.64 -14.91 17.67
N VAL A 92 -11.86 -15.99 16.91
CA VAL A 92 -11.25 -17.31 17.13
C VAL A 92 -10.17 -17.64 16.10
N ASN A 93 -9.66 -16.60 15.41
CA ASN A 93 -8.62 -16.69 14.37
C ASN A 93 -9.04 -17.56 13.16
N LYS A 94 -10.34 -17.66 12.86
CA LYS A 94 -10.81 -18.29 11.62
C LYS A 94 -10.91 -17.23 10.52
N PRO A 95 -10.39 -17.49 9.31
CA PRO A 95 -10.56 -16.56 8.20
C PRO A 95 -12.04 -16.48 7.80
N THR A 96 -12.56 -15.27 7.70
CA THR A 96 -13.96 -14.98 7.34
C THR A 96 -14.09 -14.44 5.93
N SER A 97 -13.10 -13.72 5.47
CA SER A 97 -13.10 -13.15 4.12
C SER A 97 -11.68 -12.92 3.60
N ARG A 98 -11.58 -12.79 2.27
CA ARG A 98 -10.35 -12.50 1.55
C ARG A 98 -10.58 -11.37 0.54
N ILE A 99 -9.59 -10.49 0.39
CA ILE A 99 -9.50 -9.52 -0.70
C ILE A 99 -8.20 -9.77 -1.44
N ARG A 100 -8.26 -9.87 -2.75
CA ARG A 100 -7.12 -9.95 -3.66
C ARG A 100 -7.25 -8.90 -4.74
N ALA A 101 -6.14 -8.31 -5.17
CA ALA A 101 -6.09 -7.38 -6.30
C ALA A 101 -4.69 -7.37 -6.92
N ASN A 102 -4.59 -6.97 -8.19
CA ASN A 102 -3.30 -6.88 -8.88
C ASN A 102 -2.57 -5.55 -8.62
N TYR A 103 -3.22 -4.60 -7.95
CA TYR A 103 -2.64 -3.34 -7.49
C TYR A 103 -3.31 -2.88 -6.20
N GLY A 104 -2.54 -2.27 -5.31
CA GLY A 104 -3.06 -1.67 -4.08
C GLY A 104 -2.30 -0.42 -3.67
N ILE A 105 -3.01 0.51 -3.02
CA ILE A 105 -2.43 1.68 -2.39
C ILE A 105 -3.17 2.01 -1.09
N SER A 106 -2.45 2.30 -0.02
CA SER A 106 -3.01 2.63 1.30
C SER A 106 -2.47 3.97 1.77
N TYR A 107 -3.37 4.93 1.97
CA TYR A 107 -3.05 6.28 2.43
C TYR A 107 -3.11 6.36 3.95
N ASP A 108 -1.99 6.67 4.59
CA ASP A 108 -1.88 6.72 6.05
C ASP A 108 -2.74 7.82 6.69
N ASN A 109 -2.82 8.99 6.06
CA ASN A 109 -3.52 10.16 6.60
C ASN A 109 -5.05 9.97 6.58
N THR A 110 -5.59 9.44 5.50
CA THR A 110 -7.04 9.25 5.31
C THR A 110 -7.53 7.91 5.82
N LYS A 111 -6.61 6.94 6.02
CA LYS A 111 -6.92 5.53 6.30
C LYS A 111 -7.80 4.90 5.20
N LEU A 112 -7.59 5.36 3.98
CA LEU A 112 -8.23 4.83 2.78
C LEU A 112 -7.27 3.88 2.09
N MET A 113 -7.72 2.66 1.84
CA MET A 113 -7.03 1.71 0.97
C MET A 113 -7.82 1.55 -0.33
N ILE A 114 -7.12 1.52 -1.45
CA ILE A 114 -7.69 1.34 -2.78
C ILE A 114 -7.06 0.09 -3.38
N ALA A 115 -7.91 -0.83 -3.81
CA ALA A 115 -7.54 -2.00 -4.59
C ALA A 115 -8.00 -1.79 -6.03
N ARG A 116 -7.20 -2.18 -7.01
CA ARG A 116 -7.50 -2.04 -8.44
C ARG A 116 -7.00 -3.24 -9.23
N ASN A 117 -7.53 -3.37 -10.44
CA ASN A 117 -7.16 -4.35 -11.44
C ASN A 117 -7.47 -5.76 -10.95
N ASP A 118 -8.57 -6.31 -11.42
CA ASP A 118 -9.05 -7.65 -11.09
C ASP A 118 -9.21 -7.86 -9.57
N VAL A 119 -10.04 -7.03 -8.95
CA VAL A 119 -10.34 -7.13 -7.53
C VAL A 119 -11.31 -8.27 -7.28
N GLU A 120 -10.91 -9.18 -6.43
CA GLU A 120 -11.70 -10.32 -5.98
C GLU A 120 -11.91 -10.24 -4.47
N VAL A 121 -13.15 -10.40 -4.05
CA VAL A 121 -13.53 -10.50 -2.63
C VAL A 121 -14.28 -11.80 -2.42
N GLU A 122 -13.86 -12.59 -1.45
CA GLU A 122 -14.54 -13.81 -1.05
C GLU A 122 -15.03 -13.70 0.40
N ASN A 123 -16.26 -14.10 0.65
CA ASN A 123 -16.79 -14.33 1.98
C ASN A 123 -16.93 -15.84 2.20
N PHE A 124 -16.12 -16.38 3.11
CA PHE A 124 -16.09 -17.82 3.36
C PHE A 124 -17.28 -18.32 4.14
N ASN A 125 -18.02 -17.45 4.83
CA ASN A 125 -19.21 -17.83 5.58
C ASN A 125 -20.45 -17.97 4.68
N SER A 126 -20.60 -17.05 3.72
CA SER A 126 -21.73 -17.07 2.76
C SER A 126 -21.39 -17.79 1.44
N LEU A 127 -20.12 -18.20 1.24
CA LEU A 127 -19.62 -18.79 0.00
C LEU A 127 -19.80 -17.87 -1.22
N GLU A 128 -19.79 -16.55 -0.97
CA GLU A 128 -19.97 -15.54 -2.01
C GLU A 128 -18.64 -15.01 -2.50
N LYS A 129 -18.60 -14.76 -3.79
CA LYS A 129 -17.46 -14.16 -4.48
C LYS A 129 -17.90 -12.92 -5.24
N MET A 130 -17.22 -11.80 -5.02
CA MET A 130 -17.42 -10.56 -5.76
C MET A 130 -16.21 -10.26 -6.63
N ASN A 131 -16.46 -9.89 -7.89
CA ASN A 131 -15.45 -9.38 -8.81
C ASN A 131 -15.78 -7.93 -9.18
N THR A 132 -14.77 -7.07 -9.23
CA THR A 132 -14.87 -5.67 -9.65
C THR A 132 -13.51 -5.14 -10.11
N GLU A 133 -13.50 -4.04 -10.84
CA GLU A 133 -12.25 -3.38 -11.29
C GLU A 133 -11.57 -2.55 -10.19
N SER A 134 -12.33 -2.02 -9.26
CA SER A 134 -11.78 -1.21 -8.16
C SER A 134 -12.59 -1.37 -6.88
N LEU A 135 -11.92 -1.26 -5.74
CA LEU A 135 -12.54 -1.33 -4.42
C LEU A 135 -11.87 -0.32 -3.49
N TYR A 136 -12.68 0.39 -2.73
CA TYR A 136 -12.24 1.37 -1.75
C TYR A 136 -12.59 0.88 -0.35
N TRP A 137 -11.62 0.81 0.53
CA TRP A 137 -11.80 0.45 1.93
C TRP A 137 -11.48 1.62 2.84
N ASN A 138 -12.50 2.17 3.47
CA ASN A 138 -12.35 3.19 4.49
C ASN A 138 -12.21 2.54 5.86
N GLN A 139 -10.99 2.41 6.35
CA GLN A 139 -10.67 1.75 7.61
C GLN A 139 -11.22 2.48 8.84
N LYS A 140 -11.39 3.82 8.78
CA LYS A 140 -11.99 4.61 9.87
C LYS A 140 -13.49 4.32 10.01
N LYS A 141 -14.19 4.25 8.89
CA LYS A 141 -15.64 4.00 8.85
C LYS A 141 -15.97 2.51 8.84
N LYS A 142 -14.97 1.63 8.72
CA LYS A 142 -15.14 0.18 8.55
C LYS A 142 -16.11 -0.17 7.42
N THR A 143 -15.97 0.55 6.30
CA THR A 143 -16.83 0.44 5.12
C THR A 143 -16.01 0.16 3.89
N ILE A 144 -16.53 -0.72 3.04
CA ILE A 144 -15.98 -1.03 1.73
C ILE A 144 -16.99 -0.56 0.69
N PHE A 145 -16.53 0.06 -0.38
CA PHE A 145 -17.40 0.53 -1.45
C PHE A 145 -16.71 0.54 -2.80
N THR A 146 -17.50 0.44 -3.84
CA THR A 146 -17.06 0.64 -5.22
C THR A 146 -18.17 1.33 -6.04
N SER A 147 -17.76 2.18 -6.98
CA SER A 147 -18.60 2.73 -8.03
C SER A 147 -18.37 2.04 -9.38
N ALA A 148 -17.55 1.02 -9.42
CA ALA A 148 -17.36 0.18 -10.59
C ALA A 148 -18.40 -0.94 -10.62
N PHE A 149 -18.63 -1.50 -11.82
CA PHE A 149 -19.47 -2.67 -12.03
C PHE A 149 -19.05 -3.82 -11.10
N VAL A 150 -20.02 -4.49 -10.50
CA VAL A 150 -19.83 -5.65 -9.63
C VAL A 150 -20.55 -6.87 -10.17
N LYS A 151 -19.88 -8.02 -10.11
CA LYS A 151 -20.46 -9.34 -10.28
C LYS A 151 -20.35 -10.07 -8.96
N ILE A 152 -21.47 -10.49 -8.39
CA ILE A 152 -21.48 -11.29 -7.14
C ILE A 152 -22.03 -12.66 -7.49
N THR A 153 -21.24 -13.68 -7.21
CA THR A 153 -21.60 -15.09 -7.41
C THR A 153 -21.78 -15.73 -6.05
N SER A 154 -22.93 -16.32 -5.82
CA SER A 154 -23.26 -17.19 -4.69
C SER A 154 -23.59 -18.60 -5.21
N PRO A 155 -23.74 -19.61 -4.35
CA PRO A 155 -24.09 -20.96 -4.78
C PRO A 155 -25.37 -21.05 -5.61
N ASP A 156 -26.35 -20.20 -5.32
CA ASP A 156 -27.71 -20.22 -5.87
C ASP A 156 -27.94 -19.16 -6.96
N LYS A 157 -27.11 -18.13 -7.07
CA LYS A 157 -27.36 -17.01 -8.01
C LYS A 157 -26.13 -16.20 -8.35
N VAL A 158 -26.24 -15.47 -9.45
CA VAL A 158 -25.29 -14.43 -9.86
C VAL A 158 -26.02 -13.09 -9.97
N ILE A 159 -25.49 -12.07 -9.29
CA ILE A 159 -26.05 -10.70 -9.28
C ILE A 159 -25.06 -9.76 -9.95
N PHE A 160 -25.56 -8.88 -10.80
CA PHE A 160 -24.80 -7.82 -11.45
C PHE A 160 -25.35 -6.45 -11.02
N GLY A 161 -24.47 -5.53 -10.65
CA GLY A 161 -24.82 -4.17 -10.24
C GLY A 161 -23.79 -3.14 -10.68
N ASP A 162 -24.17 -1.86 -10.60
CA ASP A 162 -23.29 -0.75 -11.00
C ASP A 162 -22.35 -0.30 -9.88
N SER A 163 -22.76 -0.49 -8.64
CA SER A 163 -21.95 -0.14 -7.48
C SER A 163 -22.34 -0.95 -6.24
N LEU A 164 -21.46 -0.94 -5.24
CA LEU A 164 -21.69 -1.64 -3.98
C LEU A 164 -21.17 -0.80 -2.81
N THR A 165 -21.88 -0.88 -1.69
CA THR A 165 -21.41 -0.46 -0.36
C THR A 165 -21.61 -1.63 0.61
N ALA A 166 -20.59 -1.95 1.41
CA ALA A 166 -20.61 -3.05 2.35
C ALA A 166 -19.93 -2.69 3.67
N SER A 167 -20.23 -3.46 4.73
CA SER A 167 -19.40 -3.51 5.94
C SER A 167 -18.04 -4.16 5.63
N GLU A 168 -17.04 -3.92 6.48
CA GLU A 168 -15.70 -4.51 6.38
C GLU A 168 -15.72 -6.05 6.36
N SER A 169 -16.68 -6.66 7.05
CA SER A 169 -16.92 -8.10 7.11
C SER A 169 -17.75 -8.65 5.94
N PHE A 170 -18.29 -7.79 5.07
CA PHE A 170 -19.25 -8.13 4.00
C PHE A 170 -20.58 -8.74 4.49
N ASP A 171 -20.86 -8.77 5.78
CA ASP A 171 -22.12 -9.31 6.32
C ASP A 171 -23.35 -8.46 5.95
N ARG A 172 -23.13 -7.16 5.78
CA ARG A 172 -24.16 -6.21 5.33
C ARG A 172 -23.67 -5.50 4.08
N ARG A 173 -24.49 -5.52 3.04
CA ARG A 173 -24.16 -4.86 1.77
C ARG A 173 -25.42 -4.29 1.11
N THR A 174 -25.20 -3.26 0.33
CA THR A 174 -26.19 -2.66 -0.56
C THR A 174 -25.58 -2.63 -1.97
N ILE A 175 -26.29 -3.24 -2.91
CA ILE A 175 -25.95 -3.20 -4.32
C ILE A 175 -26.86 -2.16 -4.96
N HIS A 176 -26.30 -1.25 -5.72
CA HIS A 176 -27.05 -0.20 -6.39
C HIS A 176 -27.23 -0.53 -7.87
N ASN A 177 -28.38 -0.17 -8.42
CA ASN A 177 -28.72 -0.36 -9.83
C ASN A 177 -28.46 -1.80 -10.29
N ILE A 178 -29.15 -2.75 -9.69
CA ILE A 178 -29.08 -4.16 -10.10
C ILE A 178 -29.50 -4.24 -11.56
N ARG A 179 -28.62 -4.76 -12.43
CA ARG A 179 -28.87 -4.91 -13.87
C ARG A 179 -29.47 -6.26 -14.21
N ALA A 180 -29.05 -7.31 -13.53
CA ALA A 180 -29.56 -8.66 -13.72
C ALA A 180 -29.29 -9.50 -12.47
N THR A 181 -30.17 -10.49 -12.24
CA THR A 181 -29.98 -11.58 -11.31
C THR A 181 -30.27 -12.87 -12.07
N ILE A 182 -29.32 -13.81 -12.04
CA ILE A 182 -29.45 -15.13 -12.69
C ILE A 182 -29.45 -16.16 -11.57
N GLU A 183 -30.54 -16.91 -11.45
CA GLU A 183 -30.61 -18.06 -10.55
C GLU A 183 -29.83 -19.22 -11.17
N LEU A 184 -29.10 -19.95 -10.36
CA LEU A 184 -28.34 -21.13 -10.78
C LEU A 184 -29.17 -22.34 -10.33
N GLU A 185 -29.62 -23.14 -11.29
CA GLU A 185 -30.27 -24.43 -11.00
C GLU A 185 -29.18 -25.43 -10.59
N GLU A 186 -29.37 -26.12 -9.45
CA GLU A 186 -28.56 -27.31 -9.17
C GLU A 186 -28.92 -28.38 -10.23
N GLU A 187 -27.95 -28.74 -11.06
CA GLU A 187 -28.11 -29.94 -11.87
C GLU A 187 -28.25 -31.13 -10.91
N GLY A 188 -29.50 -31.60 -10.77
CA GLY A 188 -29.79 -32.77 -9.97
C GLY A 188 -29.06 -34.00 -10.54
N ILE A 189 -28.20 -34.56 -9.71
CA ILE A 189 -27.57 -35.89 -9.95
C ILE A 189 -28.56 -36.97 -9.57
#